data_87ae43dcebe308ce0f54712c7bff308e
#
_entry.id   87ae43dcebe308ce0f54712c7bff308e
#
_cell.length_a   1.000
_cell.length_b   1.000
_cell.length_c   1.000
_cell.angle_alpha   90.00
_cell.angle_beta   90.00
_cell.angle_gamma   90.00
#
_symmetry.space_group_name_H-M   'P 1'
#
loop_
_entity.id
_entity.type
_entity.pdbx_description
1 polymer ?
#
loop_
_entity_poly.entity_id
_entity_poly.type
_entity_poly.pdbx_seq_one_letter_code
_entity_poly.pdbx_strand_id
1 'polypeptide(L)'
;MLAYVYWHAAPAGIAVADYEKKLLRFGHALAGAGSPGVLGTASYAIGQTPWLGEPGYEDWTWLEGSWALDALNERAVSGAMEQPHDAIAQATKHGGHGALYYLVAGEHRISGDSRIFWLSRPRGIKWREVIPGIVDSAGSKVGVWRRQMVLGPSTEFAVIAPPDAPALVFPQGWTSLAVDRRKL
;
A
#
# COMPACT_ATOMS: atom_id res chain seq x y z
N MET A 1 7.18 -8.94 -9.17
CA MET A 1 7.30 -7.91 -8.11
C MET A 1 6.10 -8.00 -7.18
N LEU A 2 6.34 -7.91 -5.88
CA LEU A 2 5.33 -7.87 -4.83
C LEU A 2 5.34 -6.51 -4.14
N ALA A 3 4.23 -6.18 -3.49
CA ALA A 3 4.16 -5.14 -2.47
C ALA A 3 3.53 -5.74 -1.20
N TYR A 4 4.19 -5.55 -0.07
CA TYR A 4 3.56 -5.67 1.24
C TYR A 4 2.96 -4.32 1.56
N VAL A 5 1.66 -4.31 1.80
CA VAL A 5 0.90 -3.09 2.11
C VAL A 5 0.34 -3.22 3.51
N TYR A 6 0.62 -2.24 4.37
CA TYR A 6 0.18 -2.22 5.75
C TYR A 6 -0.65 -0.97 6.03
N TRP A 7 -1.85 -1.16 6.55
CA TRP A 7 -2.75 -0.08 6.98
C TRP A 7 -2.79 0.00 8.50
N HIS A 8 -2.68 1.22 9.01
CA HIS A 8 -2.71 1.47 10.45
C HIS A 8 -3.19 2.90 10.74
N ALA A 9 -3.54 3.14 12.00
CA ALA A 9 -3.94 4.46 12.47
C ALA A 9 -3.09 4.90 13.66
N ALA A 10 -2.95 6.21 13.82
CA ALA A 10 -2.38 6.79 15.03
C ALA A 10 -3.39 6.65 16.19
N PRO A 11 -2.95 6.38 17.42
CA PRO A 11 -3.84 6.38 18.57
C PRO A 11 -4.30 7.80 18.89
N ALA A 12 -5.43 7.90 19.59
CA ALA A 12 -5.90 9.18 20.09
C ALA A 12 -4.87 9.83 21.02
N GLY A 13 -4.71 11.15 20.90
CA GLY A 13 -3.83 11.92 21.78
C GLY A 13 -2.39 12.08 21.32
N ILE A 14 -1.97 11.42 20.23
CA ILE A 14 -0.69 11.71 19.57
C ILE A 14 -0.90 12.80 18.51
N ALA A 15 -0.04 13.81 18.51
CA ALA A 15 -0.05 14.82 17.45
C ALA A 15 0.31 14.16 16.10
N VAL A 16 -0.41 14.50 15.04
CA VAL A 16 -0.21 13.95 13.69
C VAL A 16 1.26 14.09 13.24
N ALA A 17 1.84 15.27 13.43
CA ALA A 17 3.23 15.53 13.06
C ALA A 17 4.24 14.65 13.80
N ASP A 18 4.00 14.35 15.08
CA ASP A 18 4.89 13.47 15.85
C ASP A 18 4.78 12.01 15.42
N TYR A 19 3.58 11.58 15.09
CA TYR A 19 3.36 10.25 14.54
C TYR A 19 4.03 10.09 13.18
N GLU A 20 3.78 11.00 12.26
CA GLU A 20 4.37 11.00 10.91
C GLU A 20 5.90 11.04 10.97
N LYS A 21 6.49 11.82 11.88
CA LYS A 21 7.93 11.84 12.09
C LYS A 21 8.50 10.48 12.51
N LYS A 22 7.81 9.75 13.38
CA LYS A 22 8.22 8.40 13.80
C LYS A 22 8.09 7.42 12.62
N LEU A 23 7.00 7.49 11.87
CA LEU A 23 6.75 6.66 10.71
C LEU A 23 7.81 6.85 9.62
N LEU A 24 8.12 8.10 9.27
CA LEU A 24 9.19 8.43 8.32
C LEU A 24 10.57 7.95 8.82
N ARG A 25 10.87 8.11 10.11
CA ARG A 25 12.13 7.62 10.68
C ARG A 25 12.27 6.10 10.52
N PHE A 26 11.20 5.35 10.77
CA PHE A 26 11.18 3.90 10.56
C PHE A 26 11.36 3.56 9.09
N GLY A 27 10.59 4.18 8.17
CA GLY A 27 10.69 3.96 6.73
C GLY A 27 12.09 4.25 6.18
N HIS A 28 12.71 5.36 6.59
CA HIS A 28 14.09 5.70 6.19
C HIS A 28 15.12 4.69 6.71
N ALA A 29 14.97 4.27 7.97
CA ALA A 29 15.86 3.26 8.55
C ALA A 29 15.71 1.92 7.82
N LEU A 30 14.49 1.50 7.51
CA LEU A 30 14.21 0.27 6.76
C LEU A 30 14.79 0.31 5.34
N ALA A 31 14.63 1.42 4.64
CA ALA A 31 15.22 1.63 3.31
C ALA A 31 16.75 1.59 3.36
N GLY A 32 17.36 2.15 4.41
CA GLY A 32 18.81 2.16 4.63
C GLY A 32 19.38 0.84 5.13
N ALA A 33 18.55 -0.07 5.65
CA ALA A 33 19.01 -1.34 6.23
C ALA A 33 19.50 -2.36 5.21
N GLY A 34 19.24 -2.15 3.91
CA GLY A 34 19.74 -3.00 2.83
C GLY A 34 19.20 -4.43 2.90
N SER A 35 17.92 -4.60 3.25
CA SER A 35 17.29 -5.94 3.28
C SER A 35 17.26 -6.56 1.88
N PRO A 36 17.75 -7.80 1.71
CA PRO A 36 17.75 -8.47 0.41
C PRO A 36 16.35 -8.51 -0.21
N GLY A 37 16.24 -8.14 -1.48
CA GLY A 37 14.98 -8.15 -2.23
C GLY A 37 14.00 -7.04 -1.88
N VAL A 38 14.33 -6.14 -0.94
CA VAL A 38 13.54 -4.92 -0.68
C VAL A 38 13.94 -3.84 -1.66
N LEU A 39 13.00 -3.42 -2.50
CA LEU A 39 13.23 -2.42 -3.55
C LEU A 39 12.96 -0.98 -3.07
N GLY A 40 12.28 -0.82 -1.96
CA GLY A 40 12.00 0.47 -1.33
C GLY A 40 10.69 0.50 -0.58
N THR A 41 10.45 1.63 0.09
CA THR A 41 9.26 1.86 0.91
C THR A 41 8.66 3.24 0.61
N ALA A 42 7.37 3.40 0.88
CA ALA A 42 6.72 4.70 0.95
C ALA A 42 5.52 4.64 1.90
N SER A 43 5.29 5.74 2.59
CA SER A 43 4.16 5.93 3.49
C SER A 43 3.24 7.03 2.98
N TYR A 44 1.95 6.82 3.14
CA TYR A 44 0.92 7.76 2.71
C TYR A 44 -0.10 7.99 3.83
N ALA A 45 -0.48 9.23 4.05
CA ALA A 45 -1.66 9.55 4.82
C ALA A 45 -2.89 9.35 3.91
N ILE A 46 -3.91 8.67 4.41
CA ILE A 46 -5.11 8.30 3.68
C ILE A 46 -6.38 8.66 4.45
N GLY A 47 -7.46 8.86 3.72
CA GLY A 47 -8.80 8.93 4.30
C GLY A 47 -9.28 7.60 4.86
N GLN A 48 -10.50 7.58 5.35
CA GLN A 48 -11.14 6.38 5.89
C GLN A 48 -11.28 5.29 4.82
N THR A 49 -10.98 4.05 5.20
CA THR A 49 -11.26 2.86 4.40
C THR A 49 -12.13 1.89 5.20
N PRO A 50 -12.90 0.99 4.54
CA PRO A 50 -13.75 0.03 5.26
C PRO A 50 -12.99 -0.91 6.19
N TRP A 51 -11.75 -1.23 5.88
CA TRP A 51 -10.93 -2.13 6.70
C TRP A 51 -10.18 -1.43 7.83
N LEU A 52 -10.02 -0.11 7.74
CA LEU A 52 -9.41 0.68 8.81
C LEU A 52 -10.46 1.35 9.71
N GLY A 53 -11.62 1.71 9.12
CA GLY A 53 -12.74 2.31 9.84
C GLY A 53 -12.57 3.79 10.19
N GLU A 54 -11.39 4.36 9.94
CA GLU A 54 -11.01 5.74 10.26
C GLU A 54 -9.92 6.24 9.30
N PRO A 55 -9.61 7.55 9.25
CA PRO A 55 -8.42 8.04 8.56
C PRO A 55 -7.14 7.48 9.20
N GLY A 56 -6.13 7.22 8.37
CA GLY A 56 -4.88 6.64 8.85
C GLY A 56 -3.77 6.69 7.83
N TYR A 57 -3.01 5.63 7.78
CA TYR A 57 -1.80 5.54 6.97
C TYR A 57 -1.78 4.22 6.19
N GLU A 58 -1.07 4.26 5.09
CA GLU A 58 -0.86 3.14 4.18
C GLU A 58 0.62 3.09 3.83
N ASP A 59 1.30 2.03 4.28
CA ASP A 59 2.71 1.81 4.01
C ASP A 59 2.88 0.77 2.92
N TRP A 60 3.65 1.10 1.90
CA TRP A 60 4.02 0.21 0.81
C TRP A 60 5.49 -0.17 0.93
N THR A 61 5.77 -1.47 0.98
CA THR A 61 7.12 -2.01 0.83
C THR A 61 7.17 -2.85 -0.43
N TRP A 62 7.94 -2.41 -1.41
CA TRP A 62 8.11 -3.12 -2.69
C TRP A 62 9.19 -4.17 -2.57
N LEU A 63 8.89 -5.36 -3.06
CA LEU A 63 9.71 -6.57 -2.94
C LEU A 63 9.93 -7.19 -4.33
N GLU A 64 11.10 -7.77 -4.54
CA GLU A 64 11.36 -8.55 -5.76
C GLU A 64 10.43 -9.75 -5.88
N GLY A 65 10.15 -10.41 -4.76
CA GLY A 65 9.28 -11.58 -4.68
C GLY A 65 8.95 -11.96 -3.24
N SER A 66 8.19 -13.03 -3.06
CA SER A 66 7.75 -13.50 -1.74
C SER A 66 8.91 -13.98 -0.85
N TRP A 67 10.01 -14.41 -1.44
CA TRP A 67 11.21 -14.81 -0.70
C TRP A 67 11.82 -13.68 0.13
N ALA A 68 11.57 -12.43 -0.25
CA ALA A 68 12.08 -11.27 0.47
C ALA A 68 11.29 -10.94 1.75
N LEU A 69 10.13 -11.58 1.98
CA LEU A 69 9.29 -11.32 3.16
C LEU A 69 9.98 -11.75 4.47
N ASP A 70 10.62 -12.89 4.49
CA ASP A 70 11.32 -13.37 5.68
C ASP A 70 12.49 -12.44 6.04
N ALA A 71 13.28 -12.06 5.04
CA ALA A 71 14.38 -11.12 5.23
C ALA A 71 13.88 -9.72 5.67
N LEU A 72 12.76 -9.25 5.13
CA LEU A 72 12.11 -8.02 5.56
C LEU A 72 11.68 -8.11 7.02
N ASN A 73 10.99 -9.19 7.40
CA ASN A 73 10.47 -9.41 8.74
C ASN A 73 11.60 -9.45 9.78
N GLU A 74 12.64 -10.25 9.53
CA GLU A 74 13.79 -10.30 10.43
C GLU A 74 14.48 -8.94 10.57
N ARG A 75 14.70 -8.26 9.45
CA ARG A 75 15.39 -6.98 9.46
C ARG A 75 14.58 -5.88 10.15
N ALA A 76 13.27 -5.84 9.93
CA ALA A 76 12.40 -4.80 10.49
C ALA A 76 12.40 -4.76 12.02
N VAL A 77 12.65 -5.89 12.68
CA VAL A 77 12.56 -6.03 14.15
C VAL A 77 13.89 -6.30 14.85
N SER A 78 15.01 -6.20 14.14
CA SER A 78 16.33 -6.58 14.70
C SER A 78 17.41 -5.55 14.49
N GLY A 79 18.45 -5.59 15.33
CA GLY A 79 19.65 -4.78 15.22
C GLY A 79 19.34 -3.28 15.25
N ALA A 80 19.85 -2.52 14.30
CA ALA A 80 19.65 -1.08 14.21
C ALA A 80 18.19 -0.67 13.95
N MET A 81 17.32 -1.62 13.53
CA MET A 81 15.90 -1.39 13.28
C MET A 81 15.03 -1.54 14.51
N GLU A 82 15.49 -2.24 15.55
CA GLU A 82 14.71 -2.52 16.77
C GLU A 82 14.14 -1.24 17.39
N GLN A 83 14.97 -0.25 17.65
CA GLN A 83 14.51 1.01 18.25
C GLN A 83 13.54 1.82 17.36
N PRO A 84 13.79 2.05 16.08
CA PRO A 84 12.81 2.68 15.19
C PRO A 84 11.50 1.89 15.06
N HIS A 85 11.57 0.56 14.98
CA HIS A 85 10.41 -0.32 14.94
C HIS A 85 9.57 -0.18 16.22
N ASP A 86 10.18 -0.34 17.38
CA ASP A 86 9.47 -0.28 18.65
C ASP A 86 8.83 1.10 18.90
N ALA A 87 9.53 2.17 18.50
CA ALA A 87 9.00 3.52 18.62
C ALA A 87 7.74 3.75 17.79
N ILE A 88 7.61 3.15 16.59
CA ILE A 88 6.41 3.25 15.79
C ILE A 88 5.36 2.22 16.22
N ALA A 89 5.76 1.00 16.55
CA ALA A 89 4.84 -0.04 17.01
C ALA A 89 4.08 0.35 18.27
N GLN A 90 4.80 0.93 19.26
CA GLN A 90 4.18 1.46 20.49
C GLN A 90 3.30 2.68 20.23
N ALA A 91 3.61 3.46 19.19
CA ALA A 91 2.84 4.63 18.79
C ALA A 91 1.72 4.30 17.80
N THR A 92 1.54 3.06 17.40
CA THR A 92 0.48 2.64 16.46
C THR A 92 -0.70 2.10 17.23
N LYS A 93 -1.92 2.49 16.81
CA LYS A 93 -3.14 1.91 17.35
C LYS A 93 -3.19 0.42 17.02
N HIS A 94 -3.56 -0.40 18.00
CA HIS A 94 -3.74 -1.84 17.77
C HIS A 94 -4.79 -2.12 16.68
N GLY A 95 -4.58 -3.15 15.88
CA GLY A 95 -5.51 -3.59 14.85
C GLY A 95 -5.14 -3.16 13.43
N GLY A 96 -3.88 -2.86 13.16
CA GLY A 96 -3.38 -2.68 11.80
C GLY A 96 -3.58 -3.93 10.93
N HIS A 97 -3.68 -3.73 9.62
CA HIS A 97 -3.97 -4.77 8.65
C HIS A 97 -2.90 -4.83 7.56
N GLY A 98 -2.45 -6.02 7.22
CA GLY A 98 -1.52 -6.25 6.13
C GLY A 98 -2.15 -6.98 4.96
N ALA A 99 -1.64 -6.73 3.76
CA ALA A 99 -1.96 -7.48 2.55
C ALA A 99 -0.75 -7.58 1.62
N LEU A 100 -0.77 -8.58 0.74
CA LEU A 100 0.21 -8.75 -0.32
C LEU A 100 -0.43 -8.49 -1.67
N TYR A 101 0.23 -7.67 -2.47
CA TYR A 101 -0.16 -7.37 -3.84
C TYR A 101 0.98 -7.69 -4.79
N TYR A 102 0.67 -8.20 -5.98
CA TYR A 102 1.63 -8.30 -7.06
C TYR A 102 1.25 -7.37 -8.21
N LEU A 103 2.28 -6.80 -8.82
CA LEU A 103 2.12 -5.92 -9.97
C LEU A 103 1.67 -6.77 -11.18
N VAL A 104 0.53 -6.39 -11.78
CA VAL A 104 0.00 -7.07 -12.96
C VAL A 104 0.18 -6.25 -14.23
N ALA A 105 0.26 -4.92 -14.11
CA ALA A 105 0.52 -4.03 -15.24
C ALA A 105 0.99 -2.64 -14.77
N GLY A 106 1.64 -1.92 -15.65
CA GLY A 106 2.00 -0.52 -15.47
C GLY A 106 3.17 -0.27 -14.53
N GLU A 107 3.18 0.90 -13.93
CA GLU A 107 4.28 1.36 -13.10
C GLU A 107 4.17 0.85 -11.66
N HIS A 108 5.30 0.46 -11.08
CA HIS A 108 5.32 -0.04 -9.71
C HIS A 108 5.33 1.07 -8.66
N ARG A 109 5.78 2.27 -9.03
CA ARG A 109 5.83 3.43 -8.14
C ARG A 109 5.24 4.65 -8.82
N ILE A 110 4.35 5.33 -8.12
CA ILE A 110 3.90 6.67 -8.45
C ILE A 110 4.58 7.61 -7.46
N SER A 111 5.34 8.56 -7.95
CA SER A 111 6.03 9.55 -7.10
C SER A 111 5.05 10.62 -6.61
N GLY A 112 5.20 11.03 -5.35
CA GLY A 112 4.38 12.08 -4.76
C GLY A 112 2.99 11.62 -4.34
N ASP A 113 2.09 12.59 -4.24
CA ASP A 113 0.68 12.36 -3.97
C ASP A 113 0.04 11.56 -5.10
N SER A 114 -0.98 10.80 -4.79
CA SER A 114 -1.62 9.93 -5.76
C SER A 114 -3.05 9.61 -5.33
N ARG A 115 -3.80 9.03 -6.24
CA ARG A 115 -5.11 8.44 -5.97
C ARG A 115 -5.03 6.94 -6.15
N ILE A 116 -5.58 6.18 -5.21
CA ILE A 116 -5.71 4.74 -5.33
C ILE A 116 -7.19 4.37 -5.47
N PHE A 117 -7.47 3.49 -6.40
CA PHE A 117 -8.80 2.91 -6.59
C PHE A 117 -8.74 1.46 -6.12
N TRP A 118 -9.46 1.17 -5.07
CA TRP A 118 -9.63 -0.17 -4.53
C TRP A 118 -10.82 -0.83 -5.21
N LEU A 119 -10.59 -1.93 -5.94
CA LEU A 119 -11.57 -2.50 -6.84
C LEU A 119 -11.87 -3.96 -6.53
N SER A 120 -13.15 -4.32 -6.63
CA SER A 120 -13.58 -5.72 -6.68
C SER A 120 -14.36 -5.97 -7.97
N ARG A 121 -13.97 -7.00 -8.71
CA ARG A 121 -14.66 -7.42 -9.93
C ARG A 121 -15.95 -8.17 -9.60
N PRO A 122 -16.92 -8.18 -10.51
CA PRO A 122 -18.10 -9.05 -10.40
C PRO A 122 -17.70 -10.53 -10.38
N ARG A 123 -18.52 -11.35 -9.74
CA ARG A 123 -18.34 -12.81 -9.75
C ARG A 123 -18.45 -13.36 -11.19
N GLY A 124 -17.66 -14.38 -11.49
CA GLY A 124 -17.70 -15.08 -12.77
C GLY A 124 -16.80 -14.50 -13.86
N ILE A 125 -16.29 -13.28 -13.72
CA ILE A 125 -15.35 -12.68 -14.68
C ILE A 125 -13.92 -13.09 -14.30
N LYS A 126 -13.13 -13.56 -15.27
CA LYS A 126 -11.72 -13.89 -15.02
C LYS A 126 -10.90 -12.61 -14.91
N TRP A 127 -10.04 -12.54 -13.90
CA TRP A 127 -9.25 -11.34 -13.63
C TRP A 127 -8.36 -10.91 -14.82
N ARG A 128 -7.85 -11.86 -15.59
CA ARG A 128 -7.00 -11.59 -16.77
C ARG A 128 -7.74 -10.90 -17.91
N GLU A 129 -9.05 -11.07 -17.98
CA GLU A 129 -9.91 -10.45 -19.01
C GLU A 129 -10.15 -8.96 -18.73
N VAL A 130 -9.99 -8.51 -17.48
CA VAL A 130 -10.28 -7.14 -17.09
C VAL A 130 -9.06 -6.23 -17.04
N ILE A 131 -7.86 -6.78 -16.90
CA ILE A 131 -6.62 -5.98 -16.81
C ILE A 131 -6.41 -5.08 -18.04
N PRO A 132 -6.54 -5.56 -19.29
CA PRO A 132 -6.38 -4.70 -20.46
C PRO A 132 -7.32 -3.48 -20.42
N GLY A 133 -8.59 -3.66 -20.10
CA GLY A 133 -9.54 -2.57 -20.02
C GLY A 133 -9.23 -1.55 -18.93
N ILE A 134 -8.67 -2.00 -17.79
CA ILE A 134 -8.19 -1.08 -16.74
C ILE A 134 -7.00 -0.26 -17.23
N VAL A 135 -6.03 -0.92 -17.87
CA VAL A 135 -4.81 -0.26 -18.38
C VAL A 135 -5.16 0.72 -19.50
N ASP A 136 -6.03 0.32 -20.42
CA ASP A 136 -6.49 1.16 -21.54
C ASP A 136 -7.24 2.40 -21.05
N SER A 137 -8.08 2.25 -20.02
CA SER A 137 -8.84 3.36 -19.42
C SER A 137 -7.96 4.31 -18.61
N ALA A 138 -6.91 3.80 -17.98
CA ALA A 138 -6.09 4.54 -17.03
C ALA A 138 -4.81 5.12 -17.64
N GLY A 139 -4.43 4.68 -18.84
CA GLY A 139 -3.19 5.07 -19.51
C GLY A 139 -1.94 4.41 -18.92
N SER A 140 -0.79 4.72 -19.50
CA SER A 140 0.49 4.05 -19.16
C SER A 140 1.11 4.45 -17.83
N LYS A 141 0.62 5.51 -17.19
CA LYS A 141 1.18 6.06 -15.94
C LYS A 141 0.52 5.52 -14.67
N VAL A 142 -0.20 4.42 -14.77
CA VAL A 142 -0.84 3.80 -13.60
C VAL A 142 -0.13 2.52 -13.19
N GLY A 143 -0.22 2.19 -11.90
CA GLY A 143 0.18 0.89 -11.38
C GLY A 143 -1.05 0.04 -11.10
N VAL A 144 -1.18 -1.11 -11.74
CA VAL A 144 -2.27 -2.05 -11.49
C VAL A 144 -1.75 -3.22 -10.68
N TRP A 145 -2.28 -3.34 -9.49
CA TRP A 145 -1.90 -4.35 -8.51
C TRP A 145 -3.06 -5.29 -8.24
N ARG A 146 -2.76 -6.56 -8.03
CA ARG A 146 -3.75 -7.55 -7.62
C ARG A 146 -3.33 -8.22 -6.31
N ARG A 147 -4.27 -8.32 -5.37
CA ARG A 147 -4.04 -9.01 -4.10
C ARG A 147 -3.62 -10.46 -4.33
N GLN A 148 -2.55 -10.86 -3.67
CA GLN A 148 -2.06 -12.23 -3.74
C GLN A 148 -2.93 -13.13 -2.87
N MET A 149 -3.58 -14.10 -3.50
CA MET A 149 -4.52 -14.99 -2.81
C MET A 149 -5.66 -14.19 -2.14
N VAL A 150 -6.05 -14.59 -0.95
CA VAL A 150 -7.04 -13.89 -0.10
C VAL A 150 -6.40 -13.26 1.14
N LEU A 151 -5.12 -12.90 1.05
CA LEU A 151 -4.36 -12.34 2.17
C LEU A 151 -4.63 -10.85 2.30
N GLY A 152 -5.39 -10.51 3.32
CA GLY A 152 -5.70 -9.13 3.70
C GLY A 152 -7.19 -8.77 3.57
N PRO A 153 -7.61 -7.71 4.25
CA PRO A 153 -9.02 -7.30 4.35
C PRO A 153 -9.49 -6.46 3.15
N SER A 154 -8.55 -5.94 2.36
CA SER A 154 -8.79 -5.02 1.25
C SER A 154 -9.39 -5.73 0.02
N THR A 155 -9.69 -4.96 -1.02
CA THR A 155 -10.26 -5.47 -2.27
C THR A 155 -9.25 -6.27 -3.12
N GLU A 156 -9.74 -6.91 -4.20
CA GLU A 156 -8.89 -7.76 -5.06
C GLU A 156 -7.85 -6.95 -5.85
N PHE A 157 -8.19 -5.73 -6.28
CA PHE A 157 -7.29 -4.90 -7.08
C PHE A 157 -7.05 -3.55 -6.41
N ALA A 158 -5.87 -3.00 -6.68
CA ALA A 158 -5.50 -1.63 -6.42
C ALA A 158 -4.97 -1.00 -7.71
N VAL A 159 -5.58 0.10 -8.15
CA VAL A 159 -5.10 0.89 -9.28
C VAL A 159 -4.60 2.20 -8.74
N ILE A 160 -3.31 2.44 -8.88
CA ILE A 160 -2.67 3.65 -8.40
C ILE A 160 -2.44 4.59 -9.59
N ALA A 161 -2.93 5.81 -9.48
CA ALA A 161 -2.83 6.82 -10.50
C ALA A 161 -2.27 8.13 -9.93
N PRO A 162 -1.57 8.96 -10.72
CA PRO A 162 -1.23 10.31 -10.30
C PRO A 162 -2.50 11.14 -10.01
N PRO A 163 -2.40 12.19 -9.18
CA PRO A 163 -3.58 12.94 -8.73
C PRO A 163 -4.33 13.66 -9.86
N ASP A 164 -3.63 13.99 -10.93
CA ASP A 164 -4.15 14.63 -12.16
C ASP A 164 -4.63 13.63 -13.22
N ALA A 165 -4.62 12.33 -12.93
CA ALA A 165 -5.11 11.33 -13.85
C ALA A 165 -6.60 11.53 -14.15
N PRO A 166 -7.04 11.25 -15.40
CA PRO A 166 -8.46 11.28 -15.74
C PRO A 166 -9.27 10.37 -14.80
N ALA A 167 -10.54 10.70 -14.61
CA ALA A 167 -11.44 9.82 -13.86
C ALA A 167 -11.46 8.42 -14.50
N LEU A 168 -11.08 7.41 -13.72
CA LEU A 168 -11.10 6.04 -14.20
C LEU A 168 -12.54 5.55 -14.28
N VAL A 169 -12.91 5.04 -15.45
CA VAL A 169 -14.22 4.44 -15.68
C VAL A 169 -14.07 2.93 -15.58
N PHE A 170 -14.74 2.34 -14.61
CA PHE A 170 -14.75 0.89 -14.44
C PHE A 170 -16.01 0.29 -15.05
N PRO A 171 -15.91 -0.94 -15.62
CA PRO A 171 -17.08 -1.62 -16.19
C PRO A 171 -18.22 -1.77 -15.18
N GLN A 172 -19.45 -1.88 -15.69
CA GLN A 172 -20.65 -2.08 -14.88
C GLN A 172 -20.51 -3.31 -13.95
N GLY A 173 -20.97 -3.19 -12.73
CA GLY A 173 -20.93 -4.28 -11.73
C GLY A 173 -19.66 -4.36 -10.90
N TRP A 174 -18.67 -3.48 -11.16
CA TRP A 174 -17.51 -3.33 -10.28
C TRP A 174 -17.86 -2.51 -9.05
N THR A 175 -17.30 -2.89 -7.92
CA THR A 175 -17.27 -2.00 -6.76
C THR A 175 -15.93 -1.28 -6.72
N SER A 176 -15.98 0.02 -6.49
CA SER A 176 -14.77 0.85 -6.41
C SER A 176 -14.83 1.77 -5.20
N LEU A 177 -13.68 1.98 -4.57
CA LEU A 177 -13.44 2.98 -3.54
C LEU A 177 -12.22 3.78 -3.98
N ALA A 178 -12.39 5.08 -4.21
CA ALA A 178 -11.28 5.98 -4.48
C ALA A 178 -10.78 6.62 -3.19
N VAL A 179 -9.47 6.62 -2.99
CA VAL A 179 -8.82 7.21 -1.83
C VAL A 179 -7.67 8.08 -2.30
N ASP A 180 -7.70 9.36 -1.92
CA ASP A 180 -6.56 10.24 -2.13
C ASP A 180 -5.47 9.92 -1.11
N ARG A 181 -4.22 9.92 -1.57
CA ARG A 181 -3.04 9.61 -0.78
C ARG A 181 -2.09 10.79 -0.79
N ARG A 182 -1.82 11.34 0.38
CA ARG A 182 -0.75 12.33 0.58
C ARG A 182 0.52 11.61 0.97
N LYS A 183 1.56 11.72 0.16
CA LYS A 183 2.87 11.15 0.47
C LYS A 183 3.49 11.86 1.67
N LEU A 184 4.06 11.06 2.58
CA LEU A 184 4.84 11.57 3.70
C LEU A 184 6.30 11.82 3.34
#